data_4792fb7385414da33de662da6d33cb60
#
_entry.id   4792fb7385414da33de662da6d33cb60
#
_cell.length_a   1.000
_cell.length_b   1.000
_cell.length_c   1.000
_cell.angle_alpha   90.00
_cell.angle_beta   90.00
_cell.angle_gamma   90.00
#
_symmetry.space_group_name_H-M   'P 1'
#
loop_
_entity.id
_entity.type
_entity.pdbx_description
1 polymer ?
#
loop_
_entity_poly.entity_id
_entity_poly.type
_entity_poly.pdbx_seq_one_letter_code
_entity_poly.pdbx_strand_id
1 'polypeptide(L)'
;PEYMKDFSVDLFALQEKYCGDRSPYVIPAEPAIEHIFSELYHVPRKIKRDYFRIKVLELLLYLDALELAGRTEERPYFYKSQVEKVKAIQALLTQDLTKKYTLEELSAQFDIALTPMKTCFKSVYGSPIFTYMRNYRMNVAASLLRSDKSLKVAEIAGLVGYDSPSKFAAAFHQVMGKTPLEYRKSVN
;
A
#
# COMPACT_ATOMS: atom_id res chain seq x y z
N PRO A 1 -19.43 -13.21 -12.54
CA PRO A 1 -20.56 -13.20 -11.62
C PRO A 1 -21.76 -12.51 -12.26
N GLU A 2 -22.97 -12.97 -11.97
CA GLU A 2 -24.19 -12.54 -12.66
C GLU A 2 -24.46 -11.03 -12.53
N TYR A 3 -24.14 -10.44 -11.40
CA TYR A 3 -24.27 -8.99 -11.15
C TYR A 3 -23.32 -8.09 -11.98
N MET A 4 -22.33 -8.66 -12.66
CA MET A 4 -21.45 -7.90 -13.56
C MET A 4 -22.00 -7.79 -14.99
N LYS A 5 -23.04 -8.55 -15.33
CA LYS A 5 -23.63 -8.54 -16.67
C LYS A 5 -24.35 -7.22 -17.02
N ASP A 6 -24.75 -6.47 -15.99
CA ASP A 6 -25.43 -5.17 -16.15
C ASP A 6 -24.47 -4.00 -16.34
N PHE A 7 -23.16 -4.26 -16.26
CA PHE A 7 -22.12 -3.24 -16.41
C PHE A 7 -21.31 -3.49 -17.70
N SER A 8 -21.03 -2.40 -18.42
CA SER A 8 -20.33 -2.43 -19.70
C SER A 8 -18.82 -2.66 -19.60
N VAL A 9 -18.34 -3.39 -18.58
CA VAL A 9 -16.92 -3.67 -18.40
C VAL A 9 -16.53 -4.95 -19.13
N ASP A 10 -15.66 -4.81 -20.12
CA ASP A 10 -15.06 -5.95 -20.83
C ASP A 10 -13.74 -6.35 -20.18
N LEU A 11 -13.76 -7.47 -19.46
CA LEU A 11 -12.57 -8.00 -18.78
C LEU A 11 -11.47 -8.45 -19.74
N PHE A 12 -11.82 -8.90 -20.95
CA PHE A 12 -10.84 -9.27 -21.97
C PHE A 12 -10.16 -8.03 -22.54
N ALA A 13 -10.94 -6.98 -22.84
CA ALA A 13 -10.40 -5.69 -23.26
C ALA A 13 -9.48 -5.07 -22.19
N LEU A 14 -9.85 -5.16 -20.91
CA LEU A 14 -9.02 -4.73 -19.79
C LEU A 14 -7.72 -5.56 -19.70
N GLN A 15 -7.81 -6.87 -19.86
CA GLN A 15 -6.62 -7.72 -19.86
C GLN A 15 -5.68 -7.37 -21.01
N GLU A 16 -6.18 -7.16 -22.21
CA GLU A 16 -5.41 -6.74 -23.37
C GLU A 16 -4.78 -5.36 -23.15
N LYS A 17 -5.57 -4.40 -22.63
CA LYS A 17 -5.13 -3.04 -22.32
C LYS A 17 -3.96 -3.00 -21.32
N TYR A 18 -3.98 -3.83 -20.29
CA TYR A 18 -3.00 -3.79 -19.19
C TYR A 18 -1.93 -4.89 -19.22
N CYS A 19 -2.14 -5.97 -19.98
CA CYS A 19 -1.26 -7.14 -20.01
C CYS A 19 -0.96 -7.64 -21.43
N GLY A 20 -1.37 -6.96 -22.49
CA GLY A 20 -1.34 -7.44 -23.87
C GLY A 20 0.05 -7.77 -24.43
N ASP A 21 1.10 -7.18 -23.89
CA ASP A 21 2.50 -7.45 -24.27
C ASP A 21 3.24 -8.38 -23.28
N ARG A 22 2.52 -9.14 -22.46
CA ARG A 22 3.02 -10.02 -21.39
C ARG A 22 3.74 -9.29 -20.24
N SER A 23 3.78 -7.98 -20.25
CA SER A 23 4.32 -7.16 -19.17
C SER A 23 3.18 -6.43 -18.47
N PRO A 24 3.00 -6.61 -17.15
CA PRO A 24 1.93 -5.92 -16.45
C PRO A 24 2.14 -4.41 -16.51
N TYR A 25 1.07 -3.68 -16.79
CA TYR A 25 1.09 -2.23 -16.73
C TYR A 25 1.08 -1.78 -15.26
N VAL A 26 2.08 -1.03 -14.85
CA VAL A 26 2.12 -0.43 -13.51
C VAL A 26 1.52 0.97 -13.61
N ILE A 27 0.36 1.16 -13.03
CA ILE A 27 -0.30 2.47 -12.94
C ILE A 27 0.46 3.28 -11.90
N PRO A 28 0.92 4.51 -12.20
CA PRO A 28 1.44 5.42 -11.19
C PRO A 28 0.42 5.63 -10.06
N ALA A 29 0.90 6.06 -8.87
CA ALA A 29 -0.01 6.34 -7.76
C ALA A 29 -1.04 7.41 -8.17
N GLU A 30 -2.28 6.98 -8.37
CA GLU A 30 -3.40 7.83 -8.74
C GLU A 30 -4.26 8.08 -7.49
N PRO A 31 -4.55 9.35 -7.15
CA PRO A 31 -5.36 9.68 -5.98
C PRO A 31 -6.74 9.00 -5.98
N ALA A 32 -7.33 8.80 -7.15
CA ALA A 32 -8.61 8.12 -7.30
C ALA A 32 -8.53 6.64 -6.89
N ILE A 33 -7.46 5.92 -7.28
CA ILE A 33 -7.23 4.54 -6.88
C ILE A 33 -6.96 4.45 -5.38
N GLU A 34 -6.16 5.36 -4.85
CA GLU A 34 -5.87 5.43 -3.41
C GLU A 34 -7.16 5.66 -2.60
N HIS A 35 -8.06 6.53 -3.08
CA HIS A 35 -9.35 6.78 -2.46
C HIS A 35 -10.23 5.52 -2.45
N ILE A 36 -10.34 4.79 -3.57
CA ILE A 36 -11.11 3.54 -3.66
C ILE A 36 -10.66 2.54 -2.58
N PHE A 37 -9.35 2.37 -2.39
CA PHE A 37 -8.81 1.44 -1.41
C PHE A 37 -8.92 1.95 0.04
N SER A 38 -8.75 3.26 0.29
CA SER A 38 -8.79 3.83 1.64
C SER A 38 -10.15 3.62 2.32
N GLU A 39 -11.22 3.70 1.57
CA GLU A 39 -12.58 3.48 2.08
C GLU A 39 -12.82 2.05 2.58
N LEU A 40 -12.13 1.04 2.02
CA LEU A 40 -12.29 -0.37 2.43
C LEU A 40 -11.90 -0.62 3.90
N TYR A 41 -11.06 0.22 4.47
CA TYR A 41 -10.61 0.08 5.86
C TYR A 41 -11.65 0.52 6.90
N HIS A 42 -12.64 1.33 6.50
CA HIS A 42 -13.61 1.94 7.41
C HIS A 42 -15.00 1.31 7.36
N VAL A 43 -15.18 0.21 6.63
CA VAL A 43 -16.49 -0.41 6.38
C VAL A 43 -16.92 -1.31 7.54
N PRO A 44 -18.16 -1.15 8.07
CA PRO A 44 -18.73 -2.05 9.06
C PRO A 44 -18.75 -3.50 8.57
N ARG A 45 -18.46 -4.46 9.46
CA ARG A 45 -18.39 -5.89 9.13
C ARG A 45 -19.64 -6.41 8.44
N LYS A 46 -20.82 -5.92 8.83
CA LYS A 46 -22.14 -6.35 8.32
C LYS A 46 -22.27 -6.20 6.80
N ILE A 47 -21.69 -5.15 6.23
CA ILE A 47 -21.80 -4.84 4.79
C ILE A 47 -20.49 -5.03 4.04
N LYS A 48 -19.41 -5.41 4.73
CA LYS A 48 -18.05 -5.43 4.18
C LYS A 48 -17.94 -6.25 2.87
N ARG A 49 -18.61 -7.42 2.81
CA ARG A 49 -18.56 -8.31 1.64
C ARG A 49 -19.15 -7.64 0.39
N ASP A 50 -20.32 -7.02 0.53
CA ASP A 50 -21.03 -6.42 -0.60
C ASP A 50 -20.40 -5.07 -0.97
N TYR A 51 -19.95 -4.32 0.03
CA TYR A 51 -19.17 -3.11 -0.20
C TYR A 51 -17.87 -3.39 -0.98
N PHE A 52 -17.17 -4.47 -0.63
CA PHE A 52 -15.97 -4.90 -1.36
C PHE A 52 -16.28 -5.20 -2.84
N ARG A 53 -17.41 -5.84 -3.13
CA ARG A 53 -17.85 -6.13 -4.51
C ARG A 53 -18.10 -4.85 -5.31
N ILE A 54 -18.72 -3.85 -4.67
CA ILE A 54 -18.96 -2.54 -5.28
C ILE A 54 -17.62 -1.84 -5.59
N LYS A 55 -16.68 -1.88 -4.65
CA LYS A 55 -15.36 -1.27 -4.84
C LYS A 55 -14.51 -1.96 -5.92
N VAL A 56 -14.64 -3.28 -6.06
CA VAL A 56 -14.02 -4.00 -7.18
C VAL A 56 -14.60 -3.54 -8.50
N LEU A 57 -15.92 -3.37 -8.59
CA LEU A 57 -16.57 -2.88 -9.79
C LEU A 57 -16.18 -1.44 -10.11
N GLU A 58 -16.17 -0.56 -9.11
CA GLU A 58 -15.68 0.82 -9.23
C GLU A 58 -14.26 0.87 -9.78
N LEU A 59 -13.36 0.04 -9.24
CA LEU A 59 -11.99 -0.06 -9.73
C LEU A 59 -11.94 -0.53 -11.20
N LEU A 60 -12.74 -1.51 -11.58
CA LEU A 60 -12.78 -2.01 -12.96
C LEU A 60 -13.29 -0.94 -13.93
N LEU A 61 -14.35 -0.21 -13.57
CA LEU A 61 -14.87 0.91 -14.35
C LEU A 61 -13.84 2.03 -14.47
N TYR A 62 -13.16 2.35 -13.37
CA TYR A 62 -12.08 3.34 -13.40
C TYR A 62 -10.94 2.92 -14.33
N LEU A 63 -10.51 1.66 -14.27
CA LEU A 63 -9.46 1.12 -15.14
C LEU A 63 -9.90 1.10 -16.61
N ASP A 64 -11.17 0.83 -16.88
CA ASP A 64 -11.71 0.87 -18.22
C ASP A 64 -11.67 2.28 -18.82
N ALA A 65 -12.09 3.27 -18.04
CA ALA A 65 -12.10 4.68 -18.43
C ALA A 65 -10.71 5.33 -18.45
N LEU A 66 -9.71 4.78 -17.74
CA LEU A 66 -8.38 5.36 -17.62
C LEU A 66 -7.67 5.37 -18.98
N GLU A 67 -7.45 6.56 -19.53
CA GLU A 67 -6.60 6.70 -20.70
C GLU A 67 -5.15 6.42 -20.32
N LEU A 68 -4.55 5.38 -20.89
CA LEU A 68 -3.12 5.12 -20.70
C LEU A 68 -2.36 6.19 -21.47
N ALA A 69 -1.87 7.21 -20.78
CA ALA A 69 -0.96 8.20 -21.36
C ALA A 69 0.11 7.43 -22.14
N GLY A 70 0.29 7.79 -23.38
CA GLY A 70 1.11 7.03 -24.32
C GLY A 70 2.47 6.66 -23.71
N ARG A 71 2.97 5.50 -24.02
CA ARG A 71 4.19 4.83 -23.50
C ARG A 71 5.51 5.63 -23.63
N THR A 72 5.47 6.95 -23.43
CA THR A 72 6.61 7.87 -23.62
C THR A 72 7.42 8.17 -22.38
N GLU A 73 7.02 7.71 -21.20
CA GLU A 73 7.96 7.65 -20.09
C GLU A 73 8.78 6.37 -20.25
N GLU A 74 10.05 6.49 -20.60
CA GLU A 74 11.05 5.43 -20.47
C GLU A 74 10.97 4.92 -19.02
N ARG A 75 10.23 3.83 -18.82
CA ARG A 75 10.24 3.19 -17.51
C ARG A 75 11.67 2.74 -17.26
N PRO A 76 12.25 3.09 -16.13
CA PRO A 76 13.55 2.57 -15.80
C PRO A 76 13.46 1.04 -15.84
N TYR A 77 14.17 0.44 -16.79
CA TYR A 77 14.26 -1.00 -16.90
C TYR A 77 15.06 -1.52 -15.71
N PHE A 78 14.41 -2.31 -14.87
CA PHE A 78 15.08 -2.96 -13.75
C PHE A 78 15.33 -4.42 -14.09
N TYR A 79 16.57 -4.88 -13.90
CA TYR A 79 16.85 -6.30 -14.00
C TYR A 79 16.00 -7.09 -13.00
N LYS A 80 15.55 -8.28 -13.40
CA LYS A 80 14.77 -9.18 -12.54
C LYS A 80 15.42 -9.36 -11.16
N SER A 81 16.75 -9.49 -11.12
CA SER A 81 17.53 -9.59 -9.89
C SER A 81 17.37 -8.37 -8.97
N GLN A 82 17.28 -7.16 -9.51
CA GLN A 82 17.04 -5.94 -8.71
C GLN A 82 15.64 -5.93 -8.11
N VAL A 83 14.64 -6.35 -8.87
CA VAL A 83 13.26 -6.46 -8.38
C VAL A 83 13.16 -7.53 -7.28
N GLU A 84 13.83 -8.66 -7.42
CA GLU A 84 13.88 -9.70 -6.38
C GLU A 84 14.57 -9.21 -5.11
N LYS A 85 15.71 -8.50 -5.22
CA LYS A 85 16.39 -7.86 -4.09
C LYS A 85 15.48 -6.86 -3.36
N VAL A 86 14.78 -6.01 -4.11
CA VAL A 86 13.84 -5.01 -3.53
C VAL A 86 12.65 -5.68 -2.84
N LYS A 87 12.12 -6.78 -3.38
CA LYS A 87 11.08 -7.58 -2.71
C LYS A 87 11.60 -8.21 -1.42
N ALA A 88 12.83 -8.71 -1.42
CA ALA A 88 13.46 -9.27 -0.22
C ALA A 88 13.72 -8.19 0.85
N ILE A 89 14.10 -6.97 0.45
CA ILE A 89 14.20 -5.81 1.33
C ILE A 89 12.85 -5.51 1.99
N GLN A 90 11.77 -5.45 1.21
CA GLN A 90 10.43 -5.20 1.74
C GLN A 90 10.02 -6.29 2.74
N ALA A 91 10.26 -7.56 2.43
CA ALA A 91 9.97 -8.68 3.32
C ALA A 91 10.74 -8.56 4.65
N LEU A 92 12.05 -8.23 4.61
CA LEU A 92 12.86 -8.00 5.79
C LEU A 92 12.29 -6.86 6.65
N LEU A 93 11.95 -5.73 6.04
CA LEU A 93 11.44 -4.54 6.72
C LEU A 93 10.08 -4.75 7.39
N THR A 94 9.25 -5.64 6.84
CA THR A 94 7.90 -5.92 7.36
C THR A 94 7.85 -7.12 8.31
N GLN A 95 8.92 -7.91 8.40
CA GLN A 95 9.01 -9.06 9.31
C GLN A 95 9.07 -8.64 10.77
N ASP A 96 9.81 -7.58 11.08
CA ASP A 96 9.94 -7.02 12.42
C ASP A 96 9.93 -5.49 12.37
N LEU A 97 8.79 -4.89 12.74
CA LEU A 97 8.60 -3.45 12.66
C LEU A 97 9.39 -2.66 13.70
N THR A 98 9.93 -3.32 14.73
CA THR A 98 10.72 -2.68 15.76
C THR A 98 12.16 -2.42 15.29
N LYS A 99 12.64 -3.21 14.34
CA LYS A 99 13.97 -3.03 13.75
C LYS A 99 14.04 -1.80 12.86
N LYS A 100 15.14 -1.09 12.95
CA LYS A 100 15.45 0.08 12.14
C LYS A 100 16.65 -0.25 11.28
N TYR A 101 16.55 0.05 10.00
CA TYR A 101 17.61 -0.13 9.03
C TYR A 101 17.89 1.20 8.33
N THR A 102 19.15 1.51 8.14
CA THR A 102 19.56 2.59 7.24
C THR A 102 19.53 2.11 5.80
N LEU A 103 19.51 3.04 4.86
CA LEU A 103 19.55 2.69 3.44
C LEU A 103 20.90 2.05 3.07
N GLU A 104 21.96 2.47 3.74
CA GLU A 104 23.33 1.96 3.57
C GLU A 104 23.41 0.49 4.01
N GLU A 105 22.82 0.15 5.16
CA GLU A 105 22.76 -1.24 5.65
C GLU A 105 21.97 -2.13 4.67
N LEU A 106 20.83 -1.67 4.19
CA LEU A 106 20.03 -2.40 3.21
C LEU A 106 20.79 -2.58 1.89
N SER A 107 21.46 -1.52 1.42
CA SER A 107 22.27 -1.53 0.21
C SER A 107 23.39 -2.57 0.31
N ALA A 108 24.13 -2.59 1.43
CA ALA A 108 25.20 -3.53 1.69
C ALA A 108 24.69 -4.97 1.85
N GLN A 109 23.64 -5.17 2.63
CA GLN A 109 23.10 -6.50 2.93
C GLN A 109 22.55 -7.21 1.69
N PHE A 110 21.93 -6.45 0.77
CA PHE A 110 21.33 -7.00 -0.45
C PHE A 110 22.20 -6.81 -1.70
N ASP A 111 23.41 -6.30 -1.54
CA ASP A 111 24.32 -6.06 -2.66
C ASP A 111 23.62 -5.35 -3.83
N ILE A 112 23.02 -4.20 -3.53
CA ILE A 112 22.35 -3.32 -4.49
C ILE A 112 22.71 -1.87 -4.21
N ALA A 113 23.24 -1.14 -5.18
CA ALA A 113 23.64 0.25 -5.01
C ALA A 113 22.42 1.13 -4.60
N LEU A 114 22.68 2.18 -3.79
CA LEU A 114 21.65 3.02 -3.18
C LEU A 114 20.65 3.61 -4.19
N THR A 115 21.14 4.15 -5.30
CA THR A 115 20.27 4.78 -6.32
C THR A 115 19.37 3.77 -7.01
N PRO A 116 19.88 2.65 -7.59
CA PRO A 116 19.03 1.60 -8.12
C PRO A 116 18.04 1.03 -7.11
N MET A 117 18.45 0.82 -5.85
CA MET A 117 17.57 0.36 -4.78
C MET A 117 16.39 1.30 -4.57
N LYS A 118 16.64 2.60 -4.37
CA LYS A 118 15.61 3.61 -4.15
C LYS A 118 14.65 3.73 -5.33
N THR A 119 15.19 3.77 -6.54
CA THR A 119 14.40 3.94 -7.78
C THR A 119 13.56 2.69 -8.05
N CYS A 120 14.16 1.50 -7.94
CA CYS A 120 13.46 0.24 -8.12
C CYS A 120 12.38 0.04 -7.05
N PHE A 121 12.68 0.32 -5.77
CA PHE A 121 11.69 0.22 -4.70
C PHE A 121 10.50 1.15 -4.94
N LYS A 122 10.75 2.42 -5.28
CA LYS A 122 9.69 3.38 -5.60
C LYS A 122 8.86 2.91 -6.80
N SER A 123 9.49 2.36 -7.82
CA SER A 123 8.79 1.83 -9.00
C SER A 123 7.93 0.61 -8.69
N VAL A 124 8.40 -0.30 -7.80
CA VAL A 124 7.67 -1.53 -7.44
C VAL A 124 6.55 -1.26 -6.44
N TYR A 125 6.78 -0.38 -5.44
CA TYR A 125 5.86 -0.15 -4.32
C TYR A 125 5.17 1.23 -4.32
N GLY A 126 5.36 2.03 -5.36
CA GLY A 126 4.72 3.33 -5.54
C GLY A 126 5.25 4.47 -4.68
N SER A 127 6.09 4.20 -3.67
CA SER A 127 6.60 5.21 -2.75
C SER A 127 8.01 4.91 -2.27
N PRO A 128 8.77 5.93 -1.79
CA PRO A 128 10.08 5.73 -1.18
C PRO A 128 10.01 4.80 0.04
N ILE A 129 11.10 4.05 0.31
CA ILE A 129 11.18 3.04 1.37
C ILE A 129 10.65 3.54 2.72
N PHE A 130 11.10 4.71 3.17
CA PHE A 130 10.67 5.23 4.48
C PHE A 130 9.21 5.66 4.52
N THR A 131 8.67 6.19 3.41
CA THR A 131 7.25 6.54 3.28
C THR A 131 6.40 5.27 3.29
N TYR A 132 6.82 4.26 2.53
CA TYR A 132 6.17 2.94 2.53
C TYR A 132 6.12 2.34 3.93
N MET A 133 7.26 2.29 4.62
CA MET A 133 7.34 1.71 5.96
C MET A 133 6.54 2.50 7.00
N ARG A 134 6.52 3.83 6.91
CA ARG A 134 5.65 4.65 7.77
C ARG A 134 4.19 4.27 7.58
N ASN A 135 3.72 4.24 6.35
CA ASN A 135 2.33 3.90 6.04
C ASN A 135 1.99 2.45 6.47
N TYR A 136 2.90 1.51 6.21
CA TYR A 136 2.74 0.12 6.63
C TYR A 136 2.60 0.00 8.15
N ARG A 137 3.48 0.63 8.93
CA ARG A 137 3.42 0.67 10.40
C ARG A 137 2.11 1.27 10.89
N MET A 138 1.62 2.35 10.29
CA MET A 138 0.34 2.97 10.67
C MET A 138 -0.86 2.07 10.33
N ASN A 139 -0.82 1.34 9.23
CA ASN A 139 -1.87 0.35 8.89
C ASN A 139 -1.90 -0.81 9.89
N VAL A 140 -0.75 -1.33 10.30
CA VAL A 140 -0.66 -2.35 11.35
C VAL A 140 -1.18 -1.81 12.68
N ALA A 141 -0.78 -0.59 13.07
CA ALA A 141 -1.27 0.06 14.28
C ALA A 141 -2.80 0.25 14.26
N ALA A 142 -3.36 0.67 13.13
CA ALA A 142 -4.80 0.81 12.95
C ALA A 142 -5.53 -0.55 13.08
N SER A 143 -4.93 -1.62 12.59
CA SER A 143 -5.45 -2.98 12.79
C SER A 143 -5.45 -3.38 14.28
N LEU A 144 -4.34 -3.15 14.99
CA LEU A 144 -4.22 -3.44 16.43
C LEU A 144 -5.22 -2.62 17.26
N LEU A 145 -5.37 -1.32 16.95
CA LEU A 145 -6.34 -0.45 17.62
C LEU A 145 -7.79 -0.95 17.49
N ARG A 146 -8.13 -1.64 16.40
CA ARG A 146 -9.45 -2.22 16.15
C ARG A 146 -9.63 -3.60 16.77
N SER A 147 -8.60 -4.45 16.67
CA SER A 147 -8.70 -5.86 17.04
C SER A 147 -8.50 -6.11 18.54
N ASP A 148 -7.68 -5.29 19.20
CA ASP A 148 -7.32 -5.49 20.60
C ASP A 148 -7.53 -4.21 21.42
N LYS A 149 -8.61 -4.24 22.23
CA LYS A 149 -8.98 -3.13 23.13
C LYS A 149 -8.14 -3.10 24.41
N SER A 150 -7.46 -4.20 24.75
CA SER A 150 -6.65 -4.31 25.97
C SER A 150 -5.30 -3.58 25.82
N LEU A 151 -4.76 -3.52 24.59
CA LEU A 151 -3.49 -2.86 24.32
C LEU A 151 -3.59 -1.35 24.50
N LYS A 152 -2.69 -0.78 25.29
CA LYS A 152 -2.56 0.68 25.40
C LYS A 152 -1.97 1.27 24.12
N VAL A 153 -2.30 2.52 23.83
CA VAL A 153 -1.75 3.23 22.65
C VAL A 153 -0.22 3.26 22.66
N ALA A 154 0.38 3.39 23.85
CA ALA A 154 1.84 3.37 24.01
C ALA A 154 2.46 1.98 23.69
N GLU A 155 1.77 0.91 24.04
CA GLU A 155 2.21 -0.45 23.70
C GLU A 155 2.15 -0.70 22.19
N ILE A 156 1.06 -0.26 21.55
CA ILE A 156 0.94 -0.33 20.09
C ILE A 156 2.05 0.48 19.41
N ALA A 157 2.37 1.68 19.93
CA ALA A 157 3.48 2.47 19.41
C ALA A 157 4.80 1.67 19.42
N GLY A 158 5.12 0.99 20.54
CA GLY A 158 6.28 0.11 20.66
C GLY A 158 6.26 -1.04 19.65
N LEU A 159 5.13 -1.74 19.54
CA LEU A 159 4.97 -2.87 18.61
C LEU A 159 5.20 -2.50 17.14
N VAL A 160 4.90 -1.25 16.76
CA VAL A 160 5.14 -0.77 15.40
C VAL A 160 6.43 0.05 15.26
N GLY A 161 7.35 -0.06 16.24
CA GLY A 161 8.72 0.47 16.16
C GLY A 161 8.86 1.96 16.46
N TYR A 162 7.94 2.55 17.25
CA TYR A 162 8.06 3.92 17.75
C TYR A 162 8.46 3.95 19.23
N ASP A 163 9.62 4.54 19.51
CA ASP A 163 10.12 4.72 20.89
C ASP A 163 9.38 5.84 21.64
N SER A 164 8.68 6.73 20.92
CA SER A 164 7.95 7.87 21.48
C SER A 164 6.47 7.80 21.11
N PRO A 165 5.56 7.70 22.09
CA PRO A 165 4.13 7.75 21.85
C PRO A 165 3.67 9.05 21.17
N SER A 166 4.34 10.18 21.45
CA SER A 166 4.00 11.47 20.80
C SER A 166 4.37 11.47 19.32
N LYS A 167 5.56 10.95 18.96
CA LYS A 167 5.97 10.79 17.55
C LYS A 167 5.05 9.82 16.81
N PHE A 168 4.66 8.73 17.47
CA PHE A 168 3.68 7.79 16.95
C PHE A 168 2.33 8.47 16.67
N ALA A 169 1.77 9.18 17.67
CA ALA A 169 0.47 9.84 17.52
C ALA A 169 0.47 10.87 16.38
N ALA A 170 1.55 11.64 16.22
CA ALA A 170 1.72 12.58 15.12
C ALA A 170 1.78 11.87 13.76
N ALA A 171 2.57 10.80 13.63
CA ALA A 171 2.67 10.01 12.41
C ALA A 171 1.34 9.31 12.07
N PHE A 172 0.64 8.80 13.08
CA PHE A 172 -0.65 8.16 12.92
C PHE A 172 -1.71 9.15 12.42
N HIS A 173 -1.76 10.34 13.03
CA HIS A 173 -2.67 11.40 12.60
C HIS A 173 -2.38 11.84 11.15
N GLN A 174 -1.09 11.96 10.80
CA GLN A 174 -0.70 12.34 9.43
C GLN A 174 -1.15 11.33 8.38
N VAL A 175 -1.15 10.03 8.70
CA VAL A 175 -1.50 8.95 7.75
C VAL A 175 -3.00 8.63 7.79
N MET A 176 -3.61 8.62 8.98
CA MET A 176 -5.00 8.17 9.18
C MET A 176 -6.01 9.31 9.32
N GLY A 177 -5.57 10.57 9.36
CA GLY A 177 -6.43 11.74 9.54
C GLY A 177 -7.05 11.89 10.92
N LYS A 178 -6.77 10.98 11.86
CA LYS A 178 -7.29 10.94 13.24
C LYS A 178 -6.19 10.56 14.20
N THR A 179 -6.28 10.99 15.45
CA THR A 179 -5.42 10.49 16.51
C THR A 179 -5.70 9.00 16.80
N PRO A 180 -4.76 8.23 17.37
CA PRO A 180 -4.99 6.84 17.72
C PRO A 180 -6.21 6.60 18.61
N LEU A 181 -6.46 7.52 19.58
CA LEU A 181 -7.62 7.43 20.47
C LEU A 181 -8.94 7.71 19.76
N GLU A 182 -8.98 8.74 18.91
CA GLU A 182 -10.15 9.06 18.09
C GLU A 182 -10.46 7.92 17.12
N TYR A 183 -9.40 7.37 16.48
CA TYR A 183 -9.53 6.23 15.59
C TYR A 183 -10.13 5.02 16.30
N ARG A 184 -9.63 4.66 17.49
CA ARG A 184 -10.17 3.58 18.33
C ARG A 184 -11.64 3.77 18.66
N LYS A 185 -12.05 5.01 19.01
CA LYS A 185 -13.46 5.34 19.31
C LYS A 185 -14.36 5.27 18.08
N SER A 186 -13.84 5.62 16.90
CA SER A 186 -14.65 5.67 15.67
C SER A 186 -14.91 4.31 15.02
N VAL A 187 -14.20 3.26 15.43
CA VAL A 187 -14.32 1.90 14.87
C VAL A 187 -14.98 0.91 15.86
N ASN A 188 -15.43 1.40 16.99
CA ASN A 188 -16.30 0.74 17.97
C ASN A 188 -17.75 1.13 17.73
#